data_417e786c26a9b107e064eb86ce20f15a
#
_entry.id   417e786c26a9b107e064eb86ce20f15a
#
_cell.length_a   1.000
_cell.length_b   1.000
_cell.length_c   1.000
_cell.angle_alpha   90.00
_cell.angle_beta   90.00
_cell.angle_gamma   90.00
#
_symmetry.space_group_name_H-M   'P 1'
#
loop_
_entity.id
_entity.type
_entity.pdbx_description
1 polymer ?
#
loop_
_entity_poly.entity_id
_entity_poly.type
_entity_poly.pdbx_seq_one_letter_code
_entity_poly.pdbx_strand_id
1 'polypeptide(L)'
;YQHENTQPFVENITGAGYPTESDNNRLYNPVSFPAKATNTAKNCPNANEALWYAKDGKPHWDDKTIWCTRKHLYVGGLWLKKKENISNFSSSKDPYGVDRTKVKPTSPTDPYYTNNNVIKARPANVEDYFFLPALGSYASGRFLGFQDHGDYWTSTPSPFAVSPYGTTTSYGLTFNRSYVQLGSGIQRQNGERLWTAE
;
A
#
# COMPACT_ATOMS: atom_id res chain seq x y z
N TYR A 1 -4.96 9.33 0.40
CA TYR A 1 -5.66 10.48 -0.19
C TYR A 1 -6.96 10.72 0.56
N GLN A 2 -7.09 11.87 1.19
CA GLN A 2 -8.35 12.30 1.80
C GLN A 2 -9.07 13.19 0.80
N HIS A 3 -10.13 12.67 0.20
CA HIS A 3 -11.02 13.44 -0.66
C HIS A 3 -11.85 14.38 0.23
N GLU A 4 -11.64 15.67 0.12
CA GLU A 4 -12.57 16.64 0.69
C GLU A 4 -13.83 16.71 -0.18
N ASN A 5 -15.00 16.87 0.46
CA ASN A 5 -16.29 16.88 -0.23
C ASN A 5 -16.42 17.96 -1.34
N THR A 6 -15.52 18.93 -1.32
CA THR A 6 -15.46 20.04 -2.28
C THR A 6 -14.47 19.81 -3.42
N GLN A 7 -13.73 18.70 -3.43
CA GLN A 7 -12.79 18.41 -4.52
C GLN A 7 -13.52 17.89 -5.75
N PRO A 8 -13.44 18.59 -6.89
CA PRO A 8 -14.03 18.10 -8.12
C PRO A 8 -13.31 16.83 -8.60
N PHE A 9 -14.06 15.91 -9.18
CA PHE A 9 -13.51 14.82 -9.95
C PHE A 9 -12.94 15.39 -11.26
N VAL A 10 -11.64 15.64 -11.31
CA VAL A 10 -10.98 16.11 -12.53
C VAL A 10 -10.06 15.03 -13.07
N GLU A 11 -10.07 14.85 -14.37
CA GLU A 11 -9.21 13.88 -15.06
C GLU A 11 -7.74 14.30 -15.09
N ASN A 12 -7.45 15.57 -14.86
CA ASN A 12 -6.09 16.11 -14.86
C ASN A 12 -5.62 16.44 -13.45
N ILE A 13 -4.46 15.95 -13.09
CA ILE A 13 -3.79 16.11 -11.78
C ILE A 13 -3.37 17.56 -11.47
N THR A 14 -3.50 18.48 -12.40
CA THR A 14 -3.15 19.90 -12.26
C THR A 14 -4.29 20.80 -11.77
N GLY A 15 -5.45 20.22 -11.45
CA GLY A 15 -6.60 20.95 -10.92
C GLY A 15 -6.46 21.35 -9.45
N ALA A 16 -7.10 22.45 -9.06
CA ALA A 16 -7.21 22.85 -7.67
C ALA A 16 -7.83 21.71 -6.82
N GLY A 17 -7.19 21.36 -5.71
CA GLY A 17 -7.69 20.33 -4.80
C GLY A 17 -6.87 19.03 -4.76
N TYR A 18 -5.92 18.84 -5.66
CA TYR A 18 -4.96 17.74 -5.55
C TYR A 18 -3.79 18.13 -4.63
N PRO A 19 -3.23 17.16 -3.87
CA PRO A 19 -2.01 17.41 -3.12
C PRO A 19 -0.89 17.80 -4.08
N THR A 20 -0.21 18.90 -3.78
CA THR A 20 0.95 19.38 -4.51
C THR A 20 2.21 19.24 -3.68
N GLU A 21 3.38 19.41 -4.27
CA GLU A 21 4.66 19.40 -3.54
C GLU A 21 4.72 20.43 -2.42
N SER A 22 3.96 21.51 -2.54
CA SER A 22 3.85 22.55 -1.51
C SER A 22 2.83 22.25 -0.41
N ASP A 23 2.07 21.16 -0.51
CA ASP A 23 1.09 20.76 0.51
C ASP A 23 1.77 19.96 1.64
N ASN A 24 2.40 20.69 2.55
CA ASN A 24 3.14 20.13 3.69
C ASN A 24 2.29 19.28 4.64
N ASN A 25 0.97 19.36 4.57
CA ASN A 25 0.07 18.58 5.43
C ASN A 25 -0.26 17.21 4.84
N ARG A 26 -0.06 17.01 3.55
CA ARG A 26 -0.47 15.80 2.82
C ARG A 26 0.68 15.05 2.19
N LEU A 27 1.77 15.74 1.89
CA LEU A 27 2.93 15.18 1.24
C LEU A 27 4.13 15.15 2.17
N TYR A 28 4.96 14.17 1.94
CA TYR A 28 6.25 14.05 2.59
C TYR A 28 7.20 15.17 2.11
N ASN A 29 7.90 15.80 3.06
CA ASN A 29 8.99 16.70 2.72
C ASN A 29 10.25 15.88 2.41
N PRO A 30 10.77 15.91 1.17
CA PRO A 30 11.93 15.12 0.76
C PRO A 30 13.24 15.55 1.39
N VAL A 31 13.28 16.72 2.02
CA VAL A 31 14.52 17.29 2.58
C VAL A 31 14.95 16.56 3.84
N SER A 32 14.03 15.94 4.57
CA SER A 32 14.34 15.21 5.81
C SER A 32 13.99 13.73 5.69
N PHE A 33 15.00 12.90 5.44
CA PHE A 33 14.90 11.45 5.56
C PHE A 33 15.75 10.98 6.77
N PRO A 34 15.27 10.05 7.63
CA PRO A 34 14.03 9.28 7.54
C PRO A 34 12.81 10.10 7.95
N ALA A 35 11.69 9.84 7.30
CA ALA A 35 10.43 10.51 7.59
C ALA A 35 9.27 9.51 7.77
N LYS A 36 8.18 10.02 8.33
CA LYS A 36 6.97 9.25 8.58
C LYS A 36 5.77 9.98 7.98
N ALA A 37 4.75 9.22 7.59
CA ALA A 37 3.46 9.80 7.24
C ALA A 37 2.91 10.61 8.44
N THR A 38 2.33 11.76 8.16
CA THR A 38 1.79 12.67 9.19
C THR A 38 0.29 12.56 9.35
N ASN A 39 -0.42 12.17 8.28
CA ASN A 39 -1.87 11.99 8.27
C ASN A 39 -2.25 10.54 8.62
N THR A 40 -3.46 10.13 8.32
CA THR A 40 -4.00 8.81 8.67
C THR A 40 -3.14 7.63 8.21
N ALA A 41 -2.37 7.78 7.13
CA ALA A 41 -1.40 6.76 6.69
C ALA A 41 -0.32 6.44 7.73
N LYS A 42 -0.10 7.29 8.73
CA LYS A 42 0.83 7.01 9.86
C LYS A 42 0.46 5.75 10.66
N ASN A 43 -0.80 5.34 10.61
CA ASN A 43 -1.32 4.17 11.32
C ASN A 43 -1.24 2.89 10.48
N CYS A 44 -0.86 2.99 9.21
CA CYS A 44 -0.63 1.81 8.37
C CYS A 44 0.67 1.10 8.80
N PRO A 45 0.81 -0.19 8.50
CA PRO A 45 2.09 -0.89 8.62
C PRO A 45 3.20 -0.13 7.88
N ASN A 46 4.39 -0.15 8.44
CA ASN A 46 5.56 0.48 7.81
C ASN A 46 6.14 -0.43 6.70
N ALA A 47 7.18 0.04 5.99
CA ALA A 47 7.78 -0.72 4.90
C ALA A 47 8.39 -2.05 5.36
N ASN A 48 8.93 -2.14 6.59
CA ASN A 48 9.44 -3.39 7.14
C ASN A 48 8.32 -4.41 7.32
N GLU A 49 7.21 -4.00 7.96
CA GLU A 49 6.05 -4.83 8.21
C GLU A 49 5.38 -5.27 6.90
N ALA A 50 5.21 -4.35 5.95
CA ALA A 50 4.64 -4.67 4.65
C ALA A 50 5.49 -5.68 3.87
N LEU A 51 6.81 -5.64 4.01
CA LEU A 51 7.69 -6.63 3.41
C LEU A 51 7.56 -8.01 4.08
N TRP A 52 7.40 -8.08 5.40
CA TRP A 52 7.08 -9.32 6.10
C TRP A 52 5.79 -9.93 5.58
N TYR A 53 4.71 -9.14 5.45
CA TYR A 53 3.45 -9.61 4.91
C TYR A 53 3.57 -10.10 3.47
N ALA A 54 4.30 -9.38 2.62
CA ALA A 54 4.48 -9.79 1.23
C ALA A 54 5.29 -11.09 1.12
N LYS A 55 6.36 -11.25 1.93
CA LYS A 55 7.28 -12.39 1.84
C LYS A 55 6.79 -13.62 2.58
N ASP A 56 6.43 -13.45 3.86
CA ASP A 56 6.17 -14.55 4.78
C ASP A 56 4.71 -14.61 5.24
N GLY A 57 3.86 -13.68 4.76
CA GLY A 57 2.42 -13.63 5.05
C GLY A 57 1.59 -14.72 4.40
N LYS A 58 2.21 -15.65 3.65
CA LYS A 58 1.55 -16.78 2.97
C LYS A 58 0.27 -16.34 2.25
N PRO A 59 0.39 -15.58 1.14
CA PRO A 59 -0.72 -14.94 0.49
C PRO A 59 -1.71 -15.93 -0.12
N HIS A 60 -3.01 -15.70 0.12
CA HIS A 60 -4.11 -16.44 -0.46
C HIS A 60 -5.04 -15.48 -1.21
N TRP A 61 -5.26 -15.68 -2.48
CA TRP A 61 -6.30 -15.00 -3.25
C TRP A 61 -7.64 -15.70 -3.08
N ASP A 62 -8.64 -14.94 -2.67
CA ASP A 62 -10.02 -15.43 -2.50
C ASP A 62 -10.96 -14.57 -3.36
N ASP A 63 -11.61 -15.20 -4.33
CA ASP A 63 -12.58 -14.58 -5.25
C ASP A 63 -14.03 -14.74 -4.78
N LYS A 64 -14.27 -15.24 -3.60
CA LYS A 64 -15.60 -15.53 -3.04
C LYS A 64 -15.97 -14.71 -1.82
N THR A 65 -14.97 -14.29 -1.03
CA THR A 65 -15.25 -13.45 0.15
C THR A 65 -15.88 -12.13 -0.30
N ILE A 66 -17.09 -11.89 0.21
CA ILE A 66 -17.89 -10.71 -0.09
C ILE A 66 -17.46 -9.57 0.81
N TRP A 67 -17.28 -8.40 0.24
CA TRP A 67 -17.05 -7.16 0.97
C TRP A 67 -17.93 -6.03 0.41
N CYS A 68 -18.16 -4.98 1.20
CA CYS A 68 -19.05 -3.88 0.85
C CYS A 68 -18.29 -2.56 0.81
N THR A 69 -18.51 -1.78 -0.23
CA THR A 69 -18.13 -0.37 -0.27
C THR A 69 -19.15 0.42 -1.07
N ARG A 70 -19.40 1.67 -0.68
CA ARG A 70 -20.37 2.56 -1.35
C ARG A 70 -21.75 1.94 -1.53
N LYS A 71 -22.21 1.12 -0.57
CA LYS A 71 -23.49 0.40 -0.59
C LYS A 71 -23.61 -0.69 -1.67
N HIS A 72 -22.52 -1.10 -2.29
CA HIS A 72 -22.47 -2.20 -3.24
C HIS A 72 -21.65 -3.36 -2.70
N LEU A 73 -22.03 -4.58 -3.07
CA LEU A 73 -21.32 -5.80 -2.73
C LEU A 73 -20.34 -6.16 -3.85
N TYR A 74 -19.15 -6.58 -3.43
CA TYR A 74 -18.06 -6.98 -4.32
C TYR A 74 -17.43 -8.25 -3.80
N VAL A 75 -16.58 -8.87 -4.60
CA VAL A 75 -15.80 -10.05 -4.25
C VAL A 75 -14.33 -9.85 -4.63
N GLY A 76 -13.47 -10.72 -4.13
CA GLY A 76 -12.05 -10.72 -4.46
C GLY A 76 -11.20 -9.95 -3.47
N GLY A 77 -10.07 -10.53 -3.13
CA GLY A 77 -9.10 -9.94 -2.23
C GLY A 77 -8.04 -10.93 -1.79
N LEU A 78 -7.15 -10.46 -0.95
CA LEU A 78 -6.00 -11.18 -0.47
C LEU A 78 -6.10 -11.42 1.04
N TRP A 79 -5.88 -12.67 1.46
CA TRP A 79 -5.62 -13.04 2.84
C TRP A 79 -4.12 -13.07 3.08
N LEU A 80 -3.69 -12.47 4.16
CA LEU A 80 -2.32 -12.51 4.65
C LEU A 80 -2.31 -12.94 6.11
N LYS A 81 -1.32 -13.70 6.52
CA LYS A 81 -1.15 -14.07 7.93
C LYS A 81 -1.05 -12.83 8.81
N LYS A 82 -1.70 -12.88 9.95
CA LYS A 82 -1.50 -11.89 11.02
C LYS A 82 -0.06 -11.93 11.52
N LYS A 83 0.42 -10.82 12.05
CA LYS A 83 1.82 -10.67 12.52
C LYS A 83 2.24 -11.72 13.54
N GLU A 84 1.34 -12.11 14.45
CA GLU A 84 1.57 -13.15 15.46
C GLU A 84 1.79 -14.54 14.87
N ASN A 85 1.34 -14.75 13.65
CA ASN A 85 1.48 -16.02 12.91
C ASN A 85 2.63 -16.01 11.90
N ILE A 86 3.44 -14.95 11.88
CA ILE A 86 4.66 -14.84 11.07
C ILE A 86 5.87 -14.91 11.98
N SER A 87 6.67 -15.97 11.81
CA SER A 87 7.86 -16.18 12.64
C SER A 87 8.87 -15.03 12.46
N ASN A 88 9.42 -14.56 13.57
CA ASN A 88 10.39 -13.46 13.63
C ASN A 88 9.89 -12.11 13.09
N PHE A 89 8.57 -11.91 12.99
CA PHE A 89 8.01 -10.65 12.55
C PHE A 89 8.56 -9.46 13.37
N SER A 90 8.95 -8.39 12.66
CA SER A 90 9.51 -7.21 13.28
C SER A 90 9.05 -5.94 12.55
N SER A 91 8.64 -4.93 13.31
CA SER A 91 8.36 -3.60 12.78
C SER A 91 9.63 -2.76 12.57
N SER A 92 10.75 -3.15 13.20
CA SER A 92 12.01 -2.39 13.14
C SER A 92 12.98 -2.88 12.05
N LYS A 93 12.79 -4.09 11.54
CA LYS A 93 13.61 -4.69 10.48
C LYS A 93 12.76 -5.53 9.55
N ASP A 94 13.10 -5.52 8.29
CA ASP A 94 12.51 -6.40 7.29
C ASP A 94 13.01 -7.85 7.42
N PRO A 95 12.48 -8.81 6.63
CA PRO A 95 12.92 -10.20 6.63
C PRO A 95 14.40 -10.44 6.28
N TYR A 96 15.08 -9.42 5.78
CA TYR A 96 16.52 -9.47 5.44
C TYR A 96 17.39 -8.78 6.48
N GLY A 97 16.80 -8.32 7.60
CA GLY A 97 17.51 -7.67 8.70
C GLY A 97 17.77 -6.17 8.48
N VAL A 98 17.22 -5.57 7.43
CA VAL A 98 17.40 -4.16 7.08
C VAL A 98 16.23 -3.31 7.61
N ASP A 99 16.52 -2.13 8.15
CA ASP A 99 15.48 -1.15 8.52
C ASP A 99 15.16 -0.24 7.31
N ARG A 100 14.12 -0.60 6.55
CA ARG A 100 13.68 0.12 5.36
C ARG A 100 13.10 1.50 5.65
N THR A 101 12.78 1.77 6.89
CA THR A 101 12.30 3.11 7.30
C THR A 101 13.45 4.11 7.43
N LYS A 102 14.70 3.65 7.47
CA LYS A 102 15.92 4.47 7.66
C LYS A 102 16.88 4.41 6.50
N VAL A 103 16.83 3.35 5.69
CA VAL A 103 17.75 3.17 4.57
C VAL A 103 17.16 3.84 3.34
N LYS A 104 17.88 4.83 2.80
CA LYS A 104 17.54 5.45 1.54
C LYS A 104 17.79 4.46 0.40
N PRO A 105 16.81 4.17 -0.47
CA PRO A 105 17.03 3.32 -1.61
C PRO A 105 18.09 3.92 -2.54
N THR A 106 18.89 3.06 -3.14
CA THR A 106 19.90 3.44 -4.14
C THR A 106 19.38 3.39 -5.57
N SER A 107 18.22 2.74 -5.74
CA SER A 107 17.57 2.52 -7.03
C SER A 107 16.03 2.63 -6.85
N PRO A 108 15.28 3.03 -7.90
CA PRO A 108 13.81 3.01 -7.87
C PRO A 108 13.21 1.61 -7.66
N THR A 109 14.00 0.57 -7.90
CA THR A 109 13.60 -0.82 -7.70
C THR A 109 14.02 -1.39 -6.34
N ASP A 110 14.78 -0.64 -5.54
CA ASP A 110 15.21 -1.04 -4.19
C ASP A 110 14.37 -0.30 -3.14
N PRO A 111 13.74 -0.97 -2.22
CA PRO A 111 13.64 -2.40 -1.90
C PRO A 111 12.39 -3.07 -2.52
N TYR A 112 12.41 -3.24 -3.80
CA TYR A 112 11.32 -3.91 -4.48
C TYR A 112 11.33 -5.41 -4.19
N TYR A 113 10.22 -5.94 -3.75
CA TYR A 113 10.03 -7.37 -3.51
C TYR A 113 8.69 -7.82 -4.07
N THR A 114 8.70 -8.90 -4.84
CA THR A 114 7.51 -9.54 -5.38
C THR A 114 7.46 -11.01 -4.98
N ASN A 115 6.35 -11.41 -4.39
CA ASN A 115 6.03 -12.81 -4.14
C ASN A 115 4.98 -13.27 -5.14
N ASN A 116 5.36 -14.17 -6.04
CA ASN A 116 4.48 -14.75 -7.06
C ASN A 116 3.80 -16.04 -6.60
N ASN A 117 4.02 -16.48 -5.37
CA ASN A 117 3.46 -17.72 -4.81
C ASN A 117 2.11 -17.45 -4.11
N VAL A 118 1.15 -16.89 -4.83
CA VAL A 118 -0.20 -16.65 -4.32
C VAL A 118 -1.05 -17.91 -4.46
N ILE A 119 -1.55 -18.42 -3.32
CA ILE A 119 -2.43 -19.59 -3.28
C ILE A 119 -3.83 -19.16 -3.68
N LYS A 120 -4.40 -19.78 -4.72
CA LYS A 120 -5.74 -19.43 -5.27
C LYS A 120 -6.86 -20.16 -4.53
N ALA A 121 -6.95 -19.95 -3.23
CA ALA A 121 -7.97 -20.50 -2.36
C ALA A 121 -8.04 -19.70 -1.07
N ARG A 122 -9.21 -19.62 -0.46
CA ARG A 122 -9.37 -19.13 0.92
C ARG A 122 -8.53 -19.97 1.88
N PRO A 123 -7.83 -19.38 2.87
CA PRO A 123 -7.12 -20.16 3.88
C PRO A 123 -8.09 -21.01 4.70
N ALA A 124 -7.64 -22.20 5.13
CA ALA A 124 -8.45 -23.10 5.94
C ALA A 124 -8.70 -22.53 7.34
N ASN A 125 -7.69 -21.93 7.96
CA ASN A 125 -7.74 -21.30 9.28
C ASN A 125 -7.78 -19.78 9.11
N VAL A 126 -8.94 -19.23 8.79
CA VAL A 126 -9.12 -17.79 8.52
C VAL A 126 -8.81 -16.90 9.74
N GLU A 127 -8.89 -17.42 10.93
CA GLU A 127 -8.55 -16.74 12.18
C GLU A 127 -7.07 -16.36 12.27
N ASP A 128 -6.20 -17.09 11.57
CA ASP A 128 -4.77 -16.81 11.49
C ASP A 128 -4.43 -15.70 10.49
N TYR A 129 -5.42 -15.23 9.73
CA TYR A 129 -5.25 -14.30 8.62
C TYR A 129 -6.12 -13.05 8.79
N PHE A 130 -5.74 -12.00 8.11
CA PHE A 130 -6.60 -10.84 7.86
C PHE A 130 -6.85 -10.70 6.36
N PHE A 131 -7.94 -10.05 6.00
CA PHE A 131 -8.38 -9.91 4.62
C PHE A 131 -8.22 -8.49 4.12
N LEU A 132 -7.61 -8.32 2.96
CA LEU A 132 -7.51 -7.07 2.23
C LEU A 132 -8.38 -7.16 0.95
N PRO A 133 -9.49 -6.42 0.87
CA PRO A 133 -10.31 -6.38 -0.33
C PRO A 133 -9.55 -5.89 -1.57
N ALA A 134 -9.84 -6.41 -2.75
CA ALA A 134 -9.31 -5.92 -4.02
C ALA A 134 -10.03 -4.62 -4.43
N LEU A 135 -9.73 -3.54 -3.70
CA LEU A 135 -10.37 -2.23 -3.84
C LEU A 135 -9.83 -1.42 -5.02
N GLY A 136 -8.79 -1.92 -5.71
CA GLY A 136 -8.12 -1.15 -6.73
C GLY A 136 -7.46 0.12 -6.17
N SER A 137 -7.24 1.05 -7.05
CA SER A 137 -6.71 2.38 -6.74
C SER A 137 -7.59 3.49 -7.31
N TYR A 138 -7.45 4.68 -6.78
CA TYR A 138 -8.07 5.88 -7.34
C TYR A 138 -6.97 6.78 -7.90
N ALA A 139 -6.93 6.91 -9.23
CA ALA A 139 -5.95 7.72 -9.91
C ALA A 139 -6.62 8.53 -11.03
N SER A 140 -6.18 9.77 -11.22
CA SER A 140 -6.66 10.66 -12.30
C SER A 140 -8.20 10.74 -12.39
N GLY A 141 -8.88 10.83 -11.25
CA GLY A 141 -10.34 10.94 -11.20
C GLY A 141 -11.11 9.63 -11.38
N ARG A 142 -10.43 8.49 -11.52
CA ARG A 142 -11.04 7.19 -11.83
C ARG A 142 -10.70 6.12 -10.80
N PHE A 143 -11.62 5.19 -10.58
CA PHE A 143 -11.34 3.92 -9.93
C PHE A 143 -10.80 2.92 -10.96
N LEU A 144 -9.66 2.34 -10.64
CA LEU A 144 -8.97 1.37 -11.49
C LEU A 144 -8.86 0.04 -10.75
N GLY A 145 -9.07 -1.06 -11.47
CA GLY A 145 -8.77 -2.41 -10.97
C GLY A 145 -9.63 -2.93 -9.82
N PHE A 146 -10.87 -2.46 -9.70
CA PHE A 146 -11.83 -2.99 -8.72
C PHE A 146 -12.03 -4.50 -8.92
N GLN A 147 -11.96 -5.28 -7.83
CA GLN A 147 -12.02 -6.75 -7.81
C GLN A 147 -10.85 -7.47 -8.51
N ASP A 148 -9.87 -6.72 -9.03
CA ASP A 148 -8.73 -7.27 -9.74
C ASP A 148 -7.44 -7.14 -8.94
N HIS A 149 -7.21 -5.98 -8.34
CA HIS A 149 -6.05 -5.72 -7.51
C HIS A 149 -6.37 -4.85 -6.28
N GLY A 150 -5.46 -4.77 -5.35
CA GLY A 150 -5.49 -3.85 -4.22
C GLY A 150 -4.19 -3.10 -4.09
N ASP A 151 -4.29 -1.78 -3.87
CA ASP A 151 -3.18 -0.89 -3.57
C ASP A 151 -3.40 -0.24 -2.21
N TYR A 152 -2.42 -0.42 -1.32
CA TYR A 152 -2.53 -0.02 0.07
C TYR A 152 -1.32 0.76 0.53
N TRP A 153 -1.55 1.87 1.23
CA TRP A 153 -0.47 2.69 1.77
C TRP A 153 0.35 1.97 2.84
N THR A 154 1.63 2.29 2.89
CA THR A 154 2.41 2.11 4.12
C THR A 154 2.59 3.44 4.84
N SER A 155 3.00 3.41 6.10
CA SER A 155 3.37 4.61 6.85
C SER A 155 4.76 5.15 6.47
N THR A 156 5.49 4.47 5.60
CA THR A 156 6.84 4.84 5.18
C THR A 156 6.79 5.54 3.82
N PRO A 157 7.11 6.84 3.74
CA PRO A 157 7.25 7.52 2.46
C PRO A 157 8.50 7.01 1.73
N SER A 158 8.45 6.98 0.40
CA SER A 158 9.62 6.70 -0.42
C SER A 158 10.40 8.00 -0.64
N PRO A 159 11.69 8.02 -0.34
CA PRO A 159 12.53 9.19 -0.62
C PRO A 159 12.98 9.23 -2.08
N PHE A 160 12.54 8.29 -2.89
CA PHE A 160 12.99 8.14 -4.26
C PHE A 160 12.22 9.08 -5.19
N ALA A 161 12.98 9.91 -5.92
CA ALA A 161 12.44 10.69 -7.01
C ALA A 161 12.38 9.82 -8.27
N VAL A 162 11.20 9.38 -8.65
CA VAL A 162 10.99 8.73 -9.96
C VAL A 162 10.65 9.82 -10.97
N SER A 163 11.55 10.12 -11.90
CA SER A 163 11.23 11.01 -13.01
C SER A 163 10.08 10.41 -13.86
N PRO A 164 9.07 11.17 -14.21
CA PRO A 164 8.89 12.64 -14.06
C PRO A 164 8.23 13.08 -12.74
N TYR A 165 8.01 12.20 -11.78
CA TYR A 165 7.14 12.42 -10.62
C TYR A 165 7.85 12.96 -9.38
N GLY A 166 9.18 13.17 -9.43
CA GLY A 166 9.94 13.75 -8.33
C GLY A 166 9.84 12.94 -7.03
N THR A 167 9.79 13.64 -5.89
CA THR A 167 9.72 13.07 -4.54
C THR A 167 8.30 12.72 -4.08
N THR A 168 7.38 12.54 -5.00
CA THR A 168 5.94 12.38 -4.75
C THR A 168 5.50 10.93 -4.57
N THR A 169 6.42 10.02 -4.26
CA THR A 169 6.10 8.59 -4.10
C THR A 169 6.12 8.12 -2.65
N SER A 170 5.50 6.98 -2.39
CA SER A 170 5.48 6.28 -1.11
C SER A 170 5.65 4.78 -1.32
N TYR A 171 6.04 4.07 -0.26
CA TYR A 171 5.93 2.63 -0.25
C TYR A 171 4.46 2.23 -0.13
N GLY A 172 4.09 1.15 -0.82
CA GLY A 172 2.78 0.55 -0.73
C GLY A 172 2.80 -0.95 -0.95
N LEU A 173 1.80 -1.60 -0.41
CA LEU A 173 1.53 -3.01 -0.64
C LEU A 173 0.55 -3.12 -1.81
N THR A 174 0.99 -3.72 -2.91
CA THR A 174 0.17 -3.97 -4.10
C THR A 174 0.01 -5.46 -4.31
N PHE A 175 -1.17 -5.91 -4.66
CA PHE A 175 -1.43 -7.32 -4.93
C PHE A 175 -2.52 -7.53 -5.99
N ASN A 176 -2.46 -8.70 -6.60
CA ASN A 176 -3.51 -9.25 -7.45
C ASN A 176 -3.55 -10.78 -7.31
N ARG A 177 -4.25 -11.46 -8.22
CA ARG A 177 -4.35 -12.94 -8.24
C ARG A 177 -3.01 -13.66 -8.38
N SER A 178 -1.97 -12.98 -8.84
CA SER A 178 -0.71 -13.62 -9.25
C SER A 178 0.47 -13.24 -8.37
N TYR A 179 0.38 -12.11 -7.68
CA TYR A 179 1.47 -11.64 -6.84
C TYR A 179 1.00 -10.76 -5.67
N VAL A 180 1.87 -10.63 -4.70
CA VAL A 180 1.87 -9.56 -3.70
C VAL A 180 3.26 -8.94 -3.66
N GLN A 181 3.33 -7.62 -3.61
CA GLN A 181 4.60 -6.90 -3.68
C GLN A 181 4.64 -5.68 -2.77
N LEU A 182 5.84 -5.33 -2.33
CA LEU A 182 6.17 -4.03 -1.77
C LEU A 182 6.83 -3.19 -2.86
N GLY A 183 6.17 -2.12 -3.28
CA GLY A 183 6.71 -1.15 -4.25
C GLY A 183 7.02 0.19 -3.59
N SER A 184 7.98 0.93 -4.15
CA SER A 184 8.38 2.27 -3.68
C SER A 184 7.88 3.41 -4.58
N GLY A 185 7.15 3.09 -5.64
CA GLY A 185 6.74 4.02 -6.70
C GLY A 185 5.28 4.44 -6.66
N ILE A 186 4.54 4.20 -5.57
CA ILE A 186 3.14 4.60 -5.50
C ILE A 186 3.07 6.13 -5.36
N GLN A 187 2.37 6.76 -6.30
CA GLN A 187 2.23 8.22 -6.34
C GLN A 187 1.31 8.69 -5.21
N ARG A 188 1.75 9.64 -4.39
CA ARG A 188 1.00 10.13 -3.22
C ARG A 188 -0.29 10.85 -3.56
N GLN A 189 -0.44 11.37 -4.77
CA GLN A 189 -1.69 11.93 -5.27
C GLN A 189 -2.76 10.89 -5.55
N ASN A 190 -2.41 9.59 -5.66
CA ASN A 190 -3.37 8.53 -5.82
C ASN A 190 -4.18 8.32 -4.54
N GLY A 191 -5.39 7.81 -4.70
CA GLY A 191 -6.25 7.43 -3.59
C GLY A 191 -6.11 5.95 -3.28
N GLU A 192 -5.03 5.58 -2.59
CA GLU A 192 -4.85 4.23 -2.11
C GLU A 192 -5.52 4.03 -0.76
N ARG A 193 -5.74 2.78 -0.36
CA ARG A 193 -6.41 2.47 0.89
C ARG A 193 -5.46 2.47 2.08
N LEU A 194 -6.03 2.89 3.20
CA LEU A 194 -5.46 2.66 4.52
C LEU A 194 -5.81 1.25 4.98
N TRP A 195 -4.95 0.64 5.78
CA TRP A 195 -5.17 -0.68 6.33
C TRP A 195 -4.50 -0.85 7.69
N THR A 196 -5.08 -1.75 8.47
CA THR A 196 -4.47 -2.31 9.66
C THR A 196 -4.36 -3.80 9.46
N ALA A 197 -3.37 -4.42 10.04
CA ALA A 197 -3.10 -5.86 9.92
C ALA A 197 -3.64 -6.65 11.13
N GLU A 198 -4.82 -6.24 11.63
CA GLU A 198 -5.51 -6.84 12.78
C GLU A 198 -6.76 -7.58 12.36
#